data_899ee10bf8cd587c3566e95456f6c742
#
_entry.id   899ee10bf8cd587c3566e95456f6c742
#
_cell.length_a   1.000
_cell.length_b   1.000
_cell.length_c   1.000
_cell.angle_alpha   90.00
_cell.angle_beta   90.00
_cell.angle_gamma   90.00
#
_symmetry.space_group_name_H-M   'P 1'
#
loop_
_entity.id
_entity.type
_entity.pdbx_description
1 polymer ?
#
loop_
_entity_poly.entity_id
_entity_poly.type
_entity_poly.pdbx_seq_one_letter_code
_entity_poly.pdbx_strand_id
1 'polypeptide(L)'
;LRGSAGQKRKIKTRKRGGPAGRRADFLEVLTVLKEDDVPPQQGKPEKGAGEKNDEKKVEPFHLREKIEEMVDYGYPLTMSFPRKDRELADELKKSILTIYRLSIEIDRKYFKKTTTQNLDVELDVLRGMVRLAASKKLHGGKYPPPLTMHQYEVWAKYNEEIGKLLGGYIKTL
;
A
#
# COMPACT_ATOMS: atom_id res chain seq x y z
N LEU A 1 -46.50 -27.29 -43.81
CA LEU A 1 -47.69 -26.84 -43.09
C LEU A 1 -47.38 -26.64 -41.62
N ARG A 2 -47.72 -25.43 -41.09
CA ARG A 2 -47.67 -24.94 -39.69
C ARG A 2 -46.26 -24.49 -39.28
N GLY A 3 -45.88 -23.21 -39.14
CA GLY A 3 -46.60 -22.06 -38.61
C GLY A 3 -46.38 -21.99 -37.08
N SER A 4 -45.28 -21.36 -36.60
CA SER A 4 -45.19 -21.05 -35.19
C SER A 4 -44.72 -19.59 -35.03
N ALA A 5 -45.61 -18.85 -34.38
CA ALA A 5 -45.58 -17.41 -34.23
C ALA A 5 -44.49 -16.95 -33.24
N GLY A 6 -43.80 -15.88 -33.66
CA GLY A 6 -42.85 -15.18 -32.81
C GLY A 6 -43.54 -14.34 -31.71
N GLN A 7 -43.20 -14.60 -30.49
CA GLN A 7 -43.64 -13.83 -29.32
C GLN A 7 -42.62 -12.74 -29.00
N LYS A 8 -42.93 -11.51 -29.40
CA LYS A 8 -42.15 -10.28 -29.07
C LYS A 8 -42.39 -9.92 -27.58
N ARG A 9 -41.36 -10.12 -26.75
CA ARG A 9 -41.39 -9.61 -25.38
C ARG A 9 -41.03 -8.13 -25.34
N LYS A 10 -41.96 -7.30 -24.96
CA LYS A 10 -41.78 -5.86 -24.69
C LYS A 10 -40.91 -5.68 -23.46
N ILE A 11 -39.78 -5.07 -23.60
CA ILE A 11 -38.92 -4.64 -22.50
C ILE A 11 -39.48 -3.31 -21.97
N LYS A 12 -39.99 -3.33 -20.74
CA LYS A 12 -40.40 -2.13 -20.00
C LYS A 12 -39.17 -1.43 -19.43
N THR A 13 -38.82 -0.29 -19.99
CA THR A 13 -37.82 0.62 -19.43
C THR A 13 -38.34 1.27 -18.17
N ARG A 14 -37.82 0.91 -17.01
CA ARG A 14 -38.04 1.61 -15.73
C ARG A 14 -37.16 2.87 -15.69
N LYS A 15 -37.78 4.05 -15.79
CA LYS A 15 -37.18 5.32 -15.41
C LYS A 15 -36.85 5.30 -13.94
N ARG A 16 -35.60 5.35 -13.54
CA ARG A 16 -35.14 5.65 -12.18
C ARG A 16 -35.00 7.16 -12.05
N GLY A 17 -35.92 7.78 -11.33
CA GLY A 17 -35.80 9.15 -10.85
C GLY A 17 -34.68 9.22 -9.81
N GLY A 18 -33.71 10.09 -10.02
CA GLY A 18 -32.70 10.42 -9.03
C GLY A 18 -33.24 11.38 -7.99
N PRO A 19 -32.83 11.30 -6.72
CA PRO A 19 -33.20 12.31 -5.72
C PRO A 19 -32.32 13.56 -5.92
N ALA A 20 -32.94 14.61 -6.40
CA ALA A 20 -32.43 15.97 -6.25
C ALA A 20 -32.65 16.40 -4.80
N GLY A 21 -31.65 16.99 -4.18
CA GLY A 21 -31.84 17.65 -2.88
C GLY A 21 -30.96 17.08 -1.78
N ARG A 22 -29.74 17.59 -1.66
CA ARG A 22 -28.99 17.83 -0.40
C ARG A 22 -27.63 18.47 -0.73
N ARG A 23 -27.67 19.72 -1.19
CA ARG A 23 -26.49 20.57 -1.34
C ARG A 23 -26.64 21.93 -0.62
N ALA A 24 -27.51 22.03 0.39
CA ALA A 24 -27.77 23.29 1.08
C ALA A 24 -27.18 23.39 2.52
N ASP A 25 -26.71 22.30 3.14
CA ASP A 25 -26.37 22.34 4.57
C ASP A 25 -24.90 22.35 4.90
N PHE A 26 -24.00 22.56 3.90
CA PHE A 26 -22.55 22.56 4.16
C PHE A 26 -21.93 23.96 4.33
N LEU A 27 -22.68 25.02 4.12
CA LEU A 27 -22.18 26.40 4.24
C LEU A 27 -22.53 27.11 5.56
N GLU A 28 -23.34 26.49 6.41
CA GLU A 28 -23.80 27.13 7.67
C GLU A 28 -22.98 26.73 8.90
N VAL A 29 -22.02 25.80 8.79
CA VAL A 29 -21.18 25.36 9.92
C VAL A 29 -19.85 26.11 10.02
N LEU A 30 -19.53 27.00 9.08
CA LEU A 30 -18.26 27.72 9.02
C LEU A 30 -18.28 29.12 9.66
N THR A 31 -19.38 29.54 10.30
CA THR A 31 -19.51 30.92 10.80
C THR A 31 -19.49 31.06 12.33
N VAL A 32 -19.15 30.03 13.09
CA VAL A 32 -19.07 30.08 14.56
C VAL A 32 -17.72 29.57 15.06
N LEU A 33 -16.63 30.23 14.68
CA LEU A 33 -15.38 30.26 15.47
C LEU A 33 -14.93 31.70 15.57
N LYS A 34 -15.47 32.38 16.55
CA LYS A 34 -14.95 33.69 16.99
C LYS A 34 -13.64 33.50 17.71
N GLU A 35 -12.71 34.34 17.32
CA GLU A 35 -11.50 34.74 18.05
C GLU A 35 -11.81 35.05 19.51
N ASP A 36 -10.95 34.56 20.39
CA ASP A 36 -10.51 35.16 21.65
C ASP A 36 -9.98 34.04 22.55
N ASP A 37 -8.66 34.03 22.70
CA ASP A 37 -7.93 33.84 23.95
C ASP A 37 -6.48 33.34 23.67
N VAL A 38 -5.60 34.37 23.62
CA VAL A 38 -4.14 34.17 23.73
C VAL A 38 -3.74 34.54 25.15
N PRO A 39 -3.21 33.65 25.97
CA PRO A 39 -2.51 34.06 27.18
C PRO A 39 -1.01 34.21 26.93
N PRO A 40 -0.32 35.07 27.72
CA PRO A 40 1.00 35.61 27.40
C PRO A 40 2.16 34.72 27.76
N GLN A 41 3.21 34.87 26.98
CA GLN A 41 4.54 34.26 27.19
C GLN A 41 5.25 34.91 28.35
N GLN A 42 5.85 34.11 29.26
CA GLN A 42 7.07 34.52 29.98
C GLN A 42 7.77 33.27 30.57
N GLY A 43 9.10 33.22 30.43
CA GLY A 43 9.98 32.34 31.23
C GLY A 43 11.14 31.71 30.47
N LYS A 44 12.28 32.37 30.37
CA LYS A 44 13.60 31.83 29.99
C LYS A 44 14.28 31.17 31.19
N PRO A 45 15.51 30.62 31.04
CA PRO A 45 15.90 29.25 30.66
C PRO A 45 16.72 28.59 31.78
N GLU A 46 16.76 27.28 31.84
CA GLU A 46 17.82 26.60 32.59
C GLU A 46 18.48 25.50 31.76
N LYS A 47 19.82 25.58 31.76
CA LYS A 47 20.76 24.63 31.17
C LYS A 47 20.80 23.36 32.01
N GLY A 48 20.49 22.22 31.40
CA GLY A 48 20.81 20.92 31.93
C GLY A 48 21.48 20.11 30.83
N ALA A 49 22.78 19.88 30.93
CA ALA A 49 23.50 18.94 30.09
C ALA A 49 23.05 17.53 30.45
N GLY A 50 22.39 16.88 29.49
CA GLY A 50 21.99 15.47 29.56
C GLY A 50 22.34 14.82 28.26
N GLU A 51 23.09 13.75 28.35
CA GLU A 51 23.64 12.91 27.29
C GLU A 51 22.62 12.65 26.17
N LYS A 52 23.01 12.98 24.96
CA LYS A 52 22.28 12.66 23.72
C LYS A 52 22.44 11.17 23.46
N ASN A 53 21.49 10.37 23.88
CA ASN A 53 21.22 9.12 23.20
C ASN A 53 20.66 9.48 21.82
N ASP A 54 21.50 9.43 20.81
CA ASP A 54 21.10 9.48 19.42
C ASP A 54 20.33 8.18 19.07
N GLU A 55 19.11 8.04 19.59
CA GLU A 55 18.13 7.19 18.98
C GLU A 55 17.85 7.78 17.60
N LYS A 56 18.50 7.22 16.56
CA LYS A 56 18.23 7.54 15.17
C LYS A 56 16.74 7.29 14.94
N LYS A 57 15.94 8.37 15.05
CA LYS A 57 14.56 8.41 14.59
C LYS A 57 14.58 7.96 13.15
N VAL A 58 14.15 6.73 12.86
CA VAL A 58 13.99 6.25 11.49
C VAL A 58 12.89 7.10 10.88
N GLU A 59 13.29 8.04 10.02
CA GLU A 59 12.34 8.92 9.37
C GLU A 59 11.46 8.11 8.39
N PRO A 60 10.15 8.32 8.37
CA PRO A 60 9.22 7.63 7.44
C PRO A 60 9.63 7.76 5.98
N PHE A 61 10.35 8.82 5.66
CA PHE A 61 10.87 9.12 4.33
C PHE A 61 11.81 8.03 3.80
N HIS A 62 12.76 7.54 4.60
CA HIS A 62 13.67 6.47 4.19
C HIS A 62 12.97 5.14 3.92
N LEU A 63 11.92 4.82 4.66
CA LEU A 63 11.12 3.63 4.40
C LEU A 63 10.47 3.69 3.01
N ARG A 64 9.91 4.84 2.66
CA ARG A 64 9.26 5.03 1.37
C ARG A 64 10.24 4.99 0.20
N GLU A 65 11.41 5.62 0.33
CA GLU A 65 12.47 5.56 -0.68
C GLU A 65 12.88 4.10 -0.97
N LYS A 66 13.08 3.30 0.08
CA LYS A 66 13.43 1.88 -0.09
C LYS A 66 12.31 1.06 -0.72
N ILE A 67 11.06 1.40 -0.45
CA ILE A 67 9.92 0.78 -1.12
C ILE A 67 9.88 1.18 -2.60
N GLU A 68 10.15 2.45 -2.94
CA GLU A 68 10.24 2.91 -4.33
C GLU A 68 11.35 2.16 -5.10
N GLU A 69 12.54 2.02 -4.54
CA GLU A 69 13.63 1.22 -5.13
C GLU A 69 13.21 -0.24 -5.37
N MET A 70 12.50 -0.84 -4.43
CA MET A 70 11.97 -2.21 -4.58
C MET A 70 10.91 -2.29 -5.68
N VAL A 71 10.03 -1.29 -5.80
CA VAL A 71 9.02 -1.21 -6.87
C VAL A 71 9.70 -1.10 -8.23
N ASP A 72 10.66 -0.20 -8.37
CA ASP A 72 11.40 0.02 -9.62
C ASP A 72 12.16 -1.23 -10.08
N TYR A 73 12.65 -2.02 -9.14
CA TYR A 73 13.30 -3.29 -9.45
C TYR A 73 12.28 -4.41 -9.73
N GLY A 74 11.31 -4.60 -8.85
CA GLY A 74 10.43 -5.76 -8.85
C GLY A 74 9.32 -5.71 -9.91
N TYR A 75 8.71 -4.54 -10.13
CA TYR A 75 7.58 -4.41 -11.04
C TYR A 75 7.93 -4.77 -12.50
N PRO A 76 9.04 -4.31 -13.09
CA PRO A 76 9.44 -4.72 -14.44
C PRO A 76 9.72 -6.21 -14.56
N LEU A 77 10.29 -6.86 -13.52
CA LEU A 77 10.53 -8.30 -13.54
C LEU A 77 9.24 -9.09 -13.69
N THR A 78 8.16 -8.68 -13.03
CA THR A 78 6.86 -9.37 -13.16
C THR A 78 6.27 -9.30 -14.57
N MET A 79 6.63 -8.28 -15.36
CA MET A 79 6.20 -8.17 -16.75
C MET A 79 6.89 -9.17 -17.68
N SER A 80 8.07 -9.64 -17.30
CA SER A 80 8.84 -10.63 -18.07
C SER A 80 8.41 -12.08 -17.80
N PHE A 81 7.46 -12.32 -16.89
CA PHE A 81 7.02 -13.67 -16.54
C PHE A 81 6.34 -14.36 -17.73
N PRO A 82 6.56 -15.68 -17.91
CA PRO A 82 5.89 -16.46 -18.92
C PRO A 82 4.36 -16.44 -18.75
N ARG A 83 3.62 -16.64 -19.84
CA ARG A 83 2.14 -16.67 -19.82
C ARG A 83 1.55 -17.67 -18.81
N LYS A 84 2.23 -18.79 -18.57
CA LYS A 84 1.82 -19.82 -17.59
C LYS A 84 1.88 -19.34 -16.14
N ASP A 85 2.69 -18.31 -15.87
CA ASP A 85 2.90 -17.73 -14.53
C ASP A 85 2.21 -16.37 -14.38
N ARG A 86 1.25 -16.06 -15.28
CA ARG A 86 0.58 -14.76 -15.31
C ARG A 86 -0.17 -14.46 -14.01
N GLU A 87 -0.84 -15.44 -13.44
CA GLU A 87 -1.56 -15.26 -12.16
C GLU A 87 -0.61 -14.87 -11.04
N LEU A 88 0.53 -15.55 -10.94
CA LEU A 88 1.56 -15.22 -9.97
C LEU A 88 2.16 -13.83 -10.22
N ALA A 89 2.38 -13.46 -11.49
CA ALA A 89 2.84 -12.13 -11.86
C ALA A 89 1.84 -11.03 -11.46
N ASP A 90 0.55 -11.28 -11.66
CA ASP A 90 -0.51 -10.32 -11.35
C ASP A 90 -0.69 -10.17 -9.83
N GLU A 91 -0.58 -11.24 -9.06
CA GLU A 91 -0.59 -11.17 -7.59
C GLU A 91 0.66 -10.45 -7.05
N LEU A 92 1.86 -10.70 -7.59
CA LEU A 92 3.07 -9.94 -7.24
C LEU A 92 2.92 -8.45 -7.51
N LYS A 93 2.38 -8.06 -8.68
CA LYS A 93 2.10 -6.64 -9.00
C LYS A 93 1.16 -6.00 -7.99
N LYS A 94 0.06 -6.69 -7.64
CA LYS A 94 -0.90 -6.20 -6.63
C LYS A 94 -0.22 -5.98 -5.29
N SER A 95 0.58 -6.93 -4.82
CA SER A 95 1.29 -6.85 -3.55
C SER A 95 2.28 -5.69 -3.55
N ILE A 96 3.11 -5.53 -4.60
CA ILE A 96 4.03 -4.41 -4.77
C ILE A 96 3.30 -3.07 -4.68
N LEU A 97 2.21 -2.90 -5.45
CA LEU A 97 1.43 -1.65 -5.47
C LEU A 97 0.69 -1.40 -4.15
N THR A 98 0.27 -2.46 -3.45
CA THR A 98 -0.35 -2.36 -2.12
C THR A 98 0.66 -1.86 -1.09
N ILE A 99 1.88 -2.42 -1.08
CA ILE A 99 2.99 -1.97 -0.22
C ILE A 99 3.29 -0.49 -0.47
N TYR A 100 3.40 -0.08 -1.74
CA TYR A 100 3.63 1.32 -2.10
C TYR A 100 2.50 2.23 -1.62
N ARG A 101 1.25 1.84 -1.83
CA ARG A 101 0.08 2.59 -1.35
C ARG A 101 0.08 2.73 0.17
N LEU A 102 0.35 1.64 0.90
CA LEU A 102 0.39 1.64 2.37
C LEU A 102 1.50 2.56 2.90
N SER A 103 2.65 2.66 2.21
CA SER A 103 3.72 3.59 2.61
C SER A 103 3.27 5.05 2.54
N ILE A 104 2.53 5.42 1.48
CA ILE A 104 1.95 6.77 1.35
C ILE A 104 0.89 7.02 2.44
N GLU A 105 0.06 6.01 2.75
CA GLU A 105 -0.97 6.12 3.78
C GLU A 105 -0.36 6.33 5.17
N ILE A 106 0.78 5.70 5.49
CA ILE A 106 1.51 5.89 6.75
C ILE A 106 1.93 7.36 6.92
N ASP A 107 2.39 8.01 5.85
CA ASP A 107 2.81 9.41 5.92
C ASP A 107 1.64 10.35 6.20
N ARG A 108 0.44 10.04 5.73
CA ARG A 108 -0.74 10.91 5.77
C ARG A 108 -1.67 10.66 6.95
N LYS A 109 -1.73 9.44 7.47
CA LYS A 109 -2.66 9.09 8.55
C LYS A 109 -2.14 9.53 9.92
N TYR A 110 -3.06 10.00 10.77
CA TYR A 110 -2.78 10.30 12.17
C TYR A 110 -2.52 8.99 12.97
N PHE A 111 -3.43 8.01 12.87
CA PHE A 111 -3.27 6.69 13.49
C PHE A 111 -2.53 5.75 12.54
N LYS A 112 -1.24 5.58 12.77
CA LYS A 112 -0.32 4.86 11.86
C LYS A 112 -0.19 3.37 12.18
N LYS A 113 -0.41 2.96 13.42
CA LYS A 113 -0.13 1.61 13.91
C LYS A 113 -0.77 0.50 13.07
N THR A 114 -2.07 0.59 12.79
CA THR A 114 -2.78 -0.42 11.99
C THR A 114 -2.27 -0.47 10.55
N THR A 115 -2.03 0.71 9.93
CA THR A 115 -1.51 0.77 8.55
C THR A 115 -0.11 0.18 8.46
N THR A 116 0.73 0.44 9.47
CA THR A 116 2.09 -0.12 9.56
C THR A 116 2.06 -1.63 9.75
N GLN A 117 1.15 -2.16 10.57
CA GLN A 117 0.94 -3.61 10.71
C GLN A 117 0.47 -4.25 9.39
N ASN A 118 -0.44 -3.61 8.66
CA ASN A 118 -0.89 -4.09 7.36
C ASN A 118 0.27 -4.11 6.35
N LEU A 119 1.15 -3.11 6.37
CA LEU A 119 2.35 -3.08 5.54
C LEU A 119 3.30 -4.24 5.86
N ASP A 120 3.48 -4.56 7.14
CA ASP A 120 4.34 -5.68 7.58
C ASP A 120 3.80 -7.03 7.07
N VAL A 121 2.50 -7.25 7.22
CA VAL A 121 1.83 -8.46 6.71
C VAL A 121 1.97 -8.57 5.19
N GLU A 122 1.74 -7.47 4.46
CA GLU A 122 1.84 -7.47 2.99
C GLU A 122 3.28 -7.69 2.52
N LEU A 123 4.27 -7.18 3.25
CA LEU A 123 5.69 -7.44 2.98
C LEU A 123 6.03 -8.93 3.15
N ASP A 124 5.47 -9.59 4.16
CA ASP A 124 5.68 -11.04 4.35
C ASP A 124 5.00 -11.87 3.26
N VAL A 125 3.80 -11.47 2.81
CA VAL A 125 3.13 -12.07 1.65
C VAL A 125 4.01 -11.92 0.40
N LEU A 126 4.55 -10.72 0.14
CA LEU A 126 5.45 -10.47 -0.98
C LEU A 126 6.70 -11.37 -0.90
N ARG A 127 7.33 -11.48 0.26
CA ARG A 127 8.49 -12.38 0.48
C ARG A 127 8.16 -13.82 0.13
N GLY A 128 6.99 -14.31 0.56
CA GLY A 128 6.51 -15.65 0.25
C GLY A 128 6.34 -15.86 -1.25
N MET A 129 5.69 -14.92 -1.95
CA MET A 129 5.45 -15.01 -3.39
C MET A 129 6.74 -14.91 -4.22
N VAL A 130 7.68 -14.04 -3.85
CA VAL A 130 8.99 -13.93 -4.51
C VAL A 130 9.79 -15.22 -4.37
N ARG A 131 9.77 -15.85 -3.17
CA ARG A 131 10.37 -17.16 -2.94
C ARG A 131 9.72 -18.25 -3.79
N LEU A 132 8.39 -18.23 -3.91
CA LEU A 132 7.64 -19.16 -4.75
C LEU A 132 8.03 -19.00 -6.22
N ALA A 133 8.13 -17.76 -6.71
CA ALA A 133 8.50 -17.45 -8.08
C ALA A 133 9.94 -17.92 -8.45
N ALA A 134 10.84 -17.99 -7.47
CA ALA A 134 12.20 -18.52 -7.65
C ALA A 134 12.30 -20.04 -7.43
N SER A 135 11.20 -20.70 -7.01
CA SER A 135 11.22 -22.13 -6.67
C SER A 135 11.26 -23.00 -7.91
N LYS A 136 12.28 -23.87 -8.01
CA LYS A 136 12.37 -24.90 -9.04
C LYS A 136 11.21 -25.91 -9.01
N LYS A 137 10.51 -26.01 -7.87
CA LYS A 137 9.39 -26.95 -7.69
C LYS A 137 8.04 -26.38 -8.15
N LEU A 138 7.97 -25.10 -8.50
CA LEU A 138 6.71 -24.40 -8.86
C LEU A 138 5.90 -25.16 -9.93
N HIS A 139 6.59 -25.75 -10.93
CA HIS A 139 5.95 -26.51 -12.00
C HIS A 139 6.30 -28.01 -11.94
N GLY A 140 6.52 -28.55 -10.76
CA GLY A 140 6.95 -29.95 -10.61
C GLY A 140 8.31 -30.23 -11.25
N GLY A 141 9.16 -29.19 -11.41
CA GLY A 141 10.49 -29.29 -12.01
C GLY A 141 10.52 -29.39 -13.54
N LYS A 142 9.37 -29.32 -14.23
CA LYS A 142 9.30 -29.44 -15.71
C LYS A 142 9.77 -28.18 -16.44
N TYR A 143 9.69 -27.04 -15.81
CA TYR A 143 10.01 -25.74 -16.40
C TYR A 143 10.90 -24.92 -15.47
N PRO A 144 11.74 -24.02 -16.01
CA PRO A 144 12.51 -23.11 -15.18
C PRO A 144 11.57 -22.16 -14.42
N PRO A 145 11.98 -21.73 -13.21
CA PRO A 145 11.21 -20.78 -12.44
C PRO A 145 11.18 -19.41 -13.16
N PRO A 146 10.11 -18.60 -12.99
CA PRO A 146 10.00 -17.30 -13.62
C PRO A 146 11.05 -16.28 -13.11
N LEU A 147 11.57 -16.44 -11.90
CA LEU A 147 12.68 -15.67 -11.37
C LEU A 147 13.96 -16.50 -11.32
N THR A 148 15.07 -15.91 -11.77
CA THR A 148 16.41 -16.48 -11.57
C THR A 148 16.83 -16.36 -10.11
N MET A 149 17.79 -17.17 -9.66
CA MET A 149 18.29 -17.10 -8.29
C MET A 149 18.92 -15.73 -7.97
N HIS A 150 19.63 -15.14 -8.93
CA HIS A 150 20.20 -13.81 -8.78
C HIS A 150 19.13 -12.73 -8.60
N GLN A 151 18.06 -12.76 -9.41
CA GLN A 151 16.93 -11.83 -9.27
C GLN A 151 16.24 -11.98 -7.91
N TYR A 152 16.08 -13.22 -7.44
CA TYR A 152 15.54 -13.51 -6.12
C TYR A 152 16.41 -12.91 -5.01
N GLU A 153 17.73 -13.10 -5.06
CA GLU A 153 18.65 -12.59 -4.04
C GLU A 153 18.63 -11.06 -3.95
N VAL A 154 18.61 -10.38 -5.11
CA VAL A 154 18.52 -8.91 -5.15
C VAL A 154 17.19 -8.44 -4.56
N TRP A 155 16.08 -9.07 -4.95
CA TRP A 155 14.77 -8.69 -4.42
C TRP A 155 14.63 -8.98 -2.92
N ALA A 156 15.18 -10.09 -2.47
CA ALA A 156 15.22 -10.46 -1.05
C ALA A 156 15.97 -9.44 -0.20
N LYS A 157 17.07 -8.85 -0.72
CA LYS A 157 17.81 -7.77 -0.04
C LYS A 157 16.94 -6.53 0.16
N TYR A 158 16.22 -6.07 -0.87
CA TYR A 158 15.28 -4.96 -0.73
C TYR A 158 14.22 -5.25 0.33
N ASN A 159 13.61 -6.43 0.30
CA ASN A 159 12.60 -6.83 1.27
C ASN A 159 13.16 -6.91 2.70
N GLU A 160 14.43 -7.30 2.86
CA GLU A 160 15.10 -7.34 4.16
C GLU A 160 15.37 -5.92 4.69
N GLU A 161 15.86 -5.01 3.85
CA GLU A 161 16.11 -3.61 4.20
C GLU A 161 14.81 -2.91 4.61
N ILE A 162 13.74 -3.07 3.82
CA ILE A 162 12.41 -2.54 4.14
C ILE A 162 11.93 -3.10 5.48
N GLY A 163 12.08 -4.40 5.74
CA GLY A 163 11.67 -5.00 7.00
C GLY A 163 12.43 -4.47 8.22
N LYS A 164 13.75 -4.21 8.07
CA LYS A 164 14.55 -3.57 9.15
C LYS A 164 14.08 -2.15 9.44
N LEU A 165 13.83 -1.34 8.42
CA LEU A 165 13.32 0.02 8.57
C LEU A 165 11.93 0.03 9.19
N LEU A 166 11.04 -0.84 8.69
CA LEU A 166 9.67 -1.00 9.20
C LEU A 166 9.65 -1.44 10.67
N GLY A 167 10.47 -2.44 11.03
CA GLY A 167 10.61 -2.89 12.42
C GLY A 167 11.16 -1.82 13.36
N GLY A 168 12.09 -0.98 12.88
CA GLY A 168 12.56 0.21 13.60
C GLY A 168 11.43 1.22 13.80
N TYR A 169 10.66 1.49 12.75
CA TYR A 169 9.54 2.43 12.78
C TYR A 169 8.40 1.97 13.71
N ILE A 170 8.03 0.69 13.70
CA ILE A 170 7.02 0.12 14.60
C ILE A 170 7.35 0.36 16.07
N LYS A 171 8.62 0.31 16.43
CA LYS A 171 9.07 0.54 17.82
C LYS A 171 8.92 1.99 18.27
N THR A 172 8.76 2.93 17.35
CA THR A 172 8.60 4.37 17.65
C THR A 172 7.13 4.81 17.72
N LEU A 173 6.18 3.92 17.35
CA LEU A 173 4.73 4.15 17.38
C LEU A 173 4.11 3.72 18.71
#